data_7504734d040dcbf3141e0f210c0599f9
#
_entry.id   7504734d040dcbf3141e0f210c0599f9
#
_cell.length_a   1.000
_cell.length_b   1.000
_cell.length_c   1.000
_cell.angle_alpha   90.00
_cell.angle_beta   90.00
_cell.angle_gamma   90.00
#
_symmetry.space_group_name_H-M   'P 1'
#
loop_
_entity.id
_entity.type
_entity.pdbx_description
1 polymer ?
#
loop_
_entity_poly.entity_id
_entity_poly.type
_entity_poly.pdbx_seq_one_letter_code
_entity_poly.pdbx_strand_id
1 'polypeptide(L)'
;MELSKTRQQRLKLLVDSVGLAEFSERVGRSKTQISGLTTGWRNMGEKLAREFERKLGLEDGYFDQIADDKDGNLVKTVLDKVRVPLIAWESLLGEDSGQPIEVIMAGNNIPTSAQALEVRDKSMLPTFAIGDQIIYVPDKAPRPSDFVVAVADGEPVMRKYRVISKDVFELVPLNSDYPTLSSNTSAIELCGVVVQLRKNFD
;
A
#
# COMPACT_ATOMS: atom_id res chain seq x y z
N MET A 1 18.63 16.86 28.23
CA MET A 1 17.69 17.99 27.94
C MET A 1 17.67 18.36 26.46
N GLU A 2 18.76 18.15 25.73
CA GLU A 2 18.89 18.48 24.29
C GLU A 2 18.12 17.52 23.38
N LEU A 3 18.26 16.20 23.57
CA LEU A 3 17.56 15.17 22.80
C LEU A 3 16.02 15.27 22.86
N SER A 4 15.46 15.65 23.99
CA SER A 4 13.99 15.81 24.13
C SER A 4 13.47 16.97 23.28
N LYS A 5 14.23 18.06 23.17
CA LYS A 5 13.89 19.21 22.31
C LYS A 5 14.04 18.86 20.84
N THR A 6 15.07 18.12 20.46
CA THR A 6 15.29 17.63 19.10
C THR A 6 14.12 16.75 18.65
N ARG A 7 13.73 15.77 19.46
CA ARG A 7 12.58 14.91 19.20
C ARG A 7 11.27 15.69 19.06
N GLN A 8 11.06 16.69 19.92
CA GLN A 8 9.88 17.55 19.84
C GLN A 8 9.84 18.38 18.56
N GLN A 9 10.97 18.96 18.15
CA GLN A 9 11.07 19.74 16.91
C GLN A 9 10.80 18.88 15.69
N ARG A 10 11.42 17.70 15.61
CA ARG A 10 11.19 16.71 14.54
C ARG A 10 9.72 16.27 14.47
N LEU A 11 9.12 15.95 15.63
CA LEU A 11 7.72 15.60 15.70
C LEU A 11 6.82 16.74 15.21
N LYS A 12 7.12 17.96 15.62
CA LYS A 12 6.34 19.14 15.20
C LYS A 12 6.39 19.32 13.68
N LEU A 13 7.57 19.22 13.05
CA LEU A 13 7.72 19.28 11.60
C LEU A 13 6.88 18.21 10.88
N LEU A 14 6.87 16.97 11.40
CA LEU A 14 6.05 15.89 10.86
C LEU A 14 4.56 16.20 10.97
N VAL A 15 4.11 16.63 12.12
CA VAL A 15 2.69 16.96 12.36
C VAL A 15 2.25 18.18 11.54
N ASP A 16 3.10 19.19 11.39
CA ASP A 16 2.80 20.38 10.59
C ASP A 16 2.74 20.05 9.09
N SER A 17 3.48 19.03 8.62
CA SER A 17 3.50 18.62 7.21
C SER A 17 2.29 17.81 6.77
N VAL A 18 1.75 16.93 7.64
CA VAL A 18 0.64 16.03 7.31
C VAL A 18 -0.67 16.35 8.01
N GLY A 19 -0.62 17.21 9.02
CA GLY A 19 -1.75 17.53 9.87
C GLY A 19 -1.91 16.59 11.06
N LEU A 20 -2.40 17.16 12.19
CA LEU A 20 -2.53 16.46 13.46
C LEU A 20 -3.46 15.24 13.40
N ALA A 21 -4.53 15.31 12.60
CA ALA A 21 -5.50 14.23 12.50
C ALA A 21 -4.89 12.99 11.83
N GLU A 22 -4.30 13.19 10.67
CA GLU A 22 -3.67 12.13 9.88
C GLU A 22 -2.46 11.53 10.60
N PHE A 23 -1.60 12.36 11.20
CA PHE A 23 -0.48 11.88 11.99
C PHE A 23 -0.95 10.99 13.15
N SER A 24 -1.98 11.42 13.89
CA SER A 24 -2.55 10.67 15.02
C SER A 24 -3.05 9.30 14.62
N GLU A 25 -3.71 9.21 13.48
CA GLU A 25 -4.23 7.96 12.90
C GLU A 25 -3.08 7.02 12.52
N ARG A 26 -2.07 7.52 11.80
CA ARG A 26 -0.89 6.75 11.36
C ARG A 26 -0.11 6.13 12.52
N VAL A 27 0.06 6.88 13.63
CA VAL A 27 0.79 6.37 14.79
C VAL A 27 -0.11 5.65 15.80
N GLY A 28 -1.43 5.64 15.59
CA GLY A 28 -2.40 4.99 16.48
C GLY A 28 -2.44 5.64 17.87
N ARG A 29 -2.41 6.98 17.94
CA ARG A 29 -2.45 7.78 19.18
C ARG A 29 -3.50 8.88 19.07
N SER A 30 -4.08 9.29 20.21
CA SER A 30 -5.05 10.38 20.21
C SER A 30 -4.42 11.74 19.84
N LYS A 31 -5.21 12.61 19.20
CA LYS A 31 -4.79 13.99 18.89
C LYS A 31 -4.27 14.74 20.09
N THR A 32 -4.88 14.55 21.27
CA THR A 32 -4.46 15.16 22.53
C THR A 32 -3.07 14.70 22.98
N GLN A 33 -2.77 13.41 22.79
CA GLN A 33 -1.43 12.87 23.11
C GLN A 33 -0.37 13.45 22.17
N ILE A 34 -0.64 13.51 20.87
CA ILE A 34 0.30 14.09 19.90
C ILE A 34 0.49 15.57 20.14
N SER A 35 -0.59 16.34 20.36
CA SER A 35 -0.51 17.75 20.71
C SER A 35 0.33 18.00 21.98
N GLY A 36 0.18 17.17 23.01
CA GLY A 36 1.00 17.27 24.21
C GLY A 36 2.48 17.02 23.99
N LEU A 37 2.83 16.16 23.01
CA LEU A 37 4.23 15.92 22.62
C LEU A 37 4.80 17.07 21.76
N THR A 38 4.02 17.63 20.84
CA THR A 38 4.45 18.73 19.96
C THR A 38 4.60 20.06 20.73
N THR A 39 3.78 20.28 21.74
CA THR A 39 3.87 21.48 22.60
C THR A 39 4.92 21.37 23.69
N GLY A 40 5.51 20.19 23.91
CA GLY A 40 6.49 19.94 24.97
C GLY A 40 5.89 19.73 26.37
N TRP A 41 4.56 19.69 26.47
CA TRP A 41 3.88 19.36 27.75
C TRP A 41 4.15 17.92 28.18
N ARG A 42 4.43 17.03 27.18
CA ARG A 42 4.92 15.66 27.37
C ARG A 42 6.21 15.45 26.62
N ASN A 43 7.13 14.69 27.21
CA ASN A 43 8.39 14.34 26.56
C ASN A 43 8.23 13.06 25.72
N MET A 44 8.84 13.07 24.53
CA MET A 44 9.02 11.86 23.73
C MET A 44 10.23 11.08 24.24
N GLY A 45 9.99 10.01 24.99
CA GLY A 45 11.03 9.07 25.37
C GLY A 45 11.53 8.23 24.20
N GLU A 46 12.67 7.57 24.37
CA GLU A 46 13.30 6.74 23.34
C GLU A 46 12.36 5.64 22.80
N LYS A 47 11.72 4.91 23.71
CA LYS A 47 10.78 3.84 23.33
C LYS A 47 9.65 4.33 22.42
N LEU A 48 9.13 5.53 22.70
CA LEU A 48 8.06 6.13 21.91
C LEU A 48 8.58 6.64 20.56
N ALA A 49 9.80 7.17 20.50
CA ALA A 49 10.46 7.58 19.28
C ALA A 49 10.64 6.37 18.33
N ARG A 50 11.22 5.26 18.81
CA ARG A 50 11.39 4.01 18.02
C ARG A 50 10.04 3.43 17.58
N GLU A 51 8.99 3.51 18.42
CA GLU A 51 7.64 3.10 18.05
C GLU A 51 7.10 3.93 16.87
N PHE A 52 7.26 5.25 16.92
CA PHE A 52 6.80 6.15 15.86
C PHE A 52 7.60 5.96 14.56
N GLU A 53 8.92 5.83 14.66
CA GLU A 53 9.79 5.55 13.50
C GLU A 53 9.34 4.28 12.79
N ARG A 54 9.11 3.21 13.52
CA ARG A 54 8.66 1.94 12.96
C ARG A 54 7.28 2.05 12.30
N LYS A 55 6.33 2.74 12.96
CA LYS A 55 4.98 2.93 12.41
C LYS A 55 4.95 3.82 11.18
N LEU A 56 5.84 4.80 11.12
CA LEU A 56 5.94 5.75 10.01
C LEU A 56 6.90 5.29 8.91
N GLY A 57 7.62 4.18 9.11
CA GLY A 57 8.64 3.70 8.17
C GLY A 57 9.86 4.60 8.07
N LEU A 58 10.18 5.31 9.15
CA LEU A 58 11.37 6.15 9.28
C LEU A 58 12.58 5.30 9.70
N GLU A 59 13.78 5.79 9.40
CA GLU A 59 15.03 5.17 9.87
C GLU A 59 15.14 5.24 11.40
N ASP A 60 15.77 4.22 11.99
CA ASP A 60 16.04 4.22 13.43
C ASP A 60 16.92 5.42 13.80
N GLY A 61 16.51 6.17 14.81
CA GLY A 61 17.19 7.39 15.22
C GLY A 61 16.76 8.66 14.50
N TYR A 62 15.76 8.59 13.61
CA TYR A 62 15.23 9.76 12.90
C TYR A 62 14.90 10.94 13.85
N PHE A 63 14.20 10.66 14.96
CA PHE A 63 13.83 11.70 15.92
C PHE A 63 15.02 12.24 16.74
N ASP A 64 16.15 11.56 16.73
CA ASP A 64 17.35 11.96 17.50
C ASP A 64 18.30 12.86 16.69
N GLN A 65 18.06 13.04 15.40
CA GLN A 65 18.85 13.88 14.52
C GLN A 65 18.40 15.34 14.61
N ILE A 66 19.34 16.28 14.46
CA ILE A 66 19.01 17.71 14.42
C ILE A 66 18.17 17.99 13.17
N ALA A 67 17.08 18.73 13.35
CA ALA A 67 16.20 19.11 12.24
C ALA A 67 16.92 20.12 11.33
N ASP A 68 17.05 19.79 10.04
CA ASP A 68 17.57 20.68 9.01
C ASP A 68 16.40 21.24 8.18
N ASP A 69 16.48 22.47 7.68
CA ASP A 69 15.40 23.11 6.87
C ASP A 69 15.02 22.32 5.61
N LYS A 70 15.91 21.45 5.15
CA LYS A 70 15.66 20.52 4.03
C LYS A 70 14.76 19.33 4.41
N ASP A 71 14.60 19.04 5.68
CA ASP A 71 13.87 17.88 6.19
C ASP A 71 12.36 17.95 5.95
N GLY A 72 11.77 19.14 5.87
CA GLY A 72 10.34 19.30 5.62
C GLY A 72 9.88 18.67 4.29
N ASN A 73 10.73 18.68 3.28
CA ASN A 73 10.42 18.09 1.96
C ASN A 73 10.73 16.59 1.92
N LEU A 74 11.81 16.15 2.58
CA LEU A 74 12.16 14.73 2.76
C LEU A 74 11.10 14.01 3.60
N VAL A 75 10.64 14.64 4.67
CA VAL A 75 9.61 14.16 5.56
C VAL A 75 8.28 13.99 4.84
N LYS A 76 7.88 14.97 4.03
CA LYS A 76 6.67 14.88 3.20
C LYS A 76 6.78 13.69 2.24
N THR A 77 7.93 13.51 1.60
CA THR A 77 8.18 12.40 0.66
C THR A 77 8.17 11.03 1.33
N VAL A 78 8.64 10.92 2.58
CA VAL A 78 8.64 9.65 3.32
C VAL A 78 7.27 9.34 3.93
N LEU A 79 6.57 10.35 4.45
CA LEU A 79 5.23 10.20 5.00
C LEU A 79 4.15 10.05 3.93
N ASP A 80 4.44 10.46 2.70
CA ASP A 80 3.58 10.26 1.54
C ASP A 80 3.61 8.80 1.01
N LYS A 81 4.30 7.89 1.71
CA LYS A 81 4.35 6.48 1.34
C LYS A 81 3.40 5.65 2.19
N VAL A 82 2.59 4.84 1.53
CA VAL A 82 1.71 3.84 2.15
C VAL A 82 2.45 2.50 2.19
N ARG A 83 2.36 1.80 3.32
CA ARG A 83 2.87 0.43 3.46
C ARG A 83 1.86 -0.53 2.85
N VAL A 84 2.27 -1.21 1.80
CA VAL A 84 1.44 -2.18 1.09
C VAL A 84 2.02 -3.57 1.31
N PRO A 85 1.27 -4.51 1.91
CA PRO A 85 1.71 -5.88 2.06
C PRO A 85 1.77 -6.58 0.69
N LEU A 86 2.90 -7.20 0.37
CA LEU A 86 3.05 -8.15 -0.73
C LEU A 86 2.59 -9.51 -0.21
N ILE A 87 1.54 -10.06 -0.79
CA ILE A 87 0.95 -11.32 -0.37
C ILE A 87 1.14 -12.41 -1.45
N ALA A 88 1.00 -13.66 -1.04
CA ALA A 88 0.96 -14.78 -1.98
C ALA A 88 -0.38 -14.84 -2.70
N TRP A 89 -0.41 -15.38 -3.93
CA TRP A 89 -1.65 -15.59 -4.69
C TRP A 89 -2.63 -16.53 -3.99
N GLU A 90 -2.12 -17.49 -3.25
CA GLU A 90 -2.86 -18.48 -2.47
C GLU A 90 -3.66 -17.84 -1.32
N SER A 91 -3.19 -16.68 -0.84
CA SER A 91 -3.94 -15.91 0.18
C SER A 91 -5.31 -15.42 -0.33
N LEU A 92 -5.50 -15.31 -1.64
CA LEU A 92 -6.79 -14.94 -2.26
C LEU A 92 -7.83 -16.06 -2.15
N LEU A 93 -7.39 -17.30 -1.91
CA LEU A 93 -8.25 -18.48 -1.73
C LEU A 93 -8.67 -18.67 -0.26
N GLY A 94 -8.15 -17.87 0.66
CA GLY A 94 -8.38 -18.02 2.09
C GLY A 94 -7.63 -19.18 2.73
N GLU A 95 -6.71 -19.81 2.01
CA GLU A 95 -5.98 -21.01 2.47
C GLU A 95 -4.73 -20.68 3.29
N ASP A 96 -4.29 -19.42 3.27
CA ASP A 96 -3.08 -18.99 3.97
C ASP A 96 -3.40 -18.04 5.13
N SER A 97 -2.51 -18.02 6.12
CA SER A 97 -2.60 -17.17 7.32
C SER A 97 -2.51 -15.66 7.03
N GLY A 98 -2.42 -15.25 5.74
CA GLY A 98 -2.38 -13.85 5.32
C GLY A 98 -1.12 -13.10 5.79
N GLN A 99 -0.06 -13.81 6.17
CA GLN A 99 1.21 -13.19 6.52
C GLN A 99 1.83 -12.60 5.24
N PRO A 100 2.18 -11.32 5.23
CA PRO A 100 2.81 -10.72 4.07
C PRO A 100 4.21 -11.32 3.85
N ILE A 101 4.54 -11.62 2.59
CA ILE A 101 5.89 -12.04 2.19
C ILE A 101 6.87 -10.90 2.43
N GLU A 102 6.44 -9.69 2.10
CA GLU A 102 7.21 -8.44 2.18
C GLU A 102 6.28 -7.26 2.37
N VAL A 103 6.82 -6.12 2.81
CA VAL A 103 6.08 -4.85 2.84
C VAL A 103 6.75 -3.88 1.88
N ILE A 104 6.04 -3.49 0.84
CA ILE A 104 6.51 -2.51 -0.14
C ILE A 104 5.97 -1.11 0.17
N MET A 105 6.72 -0.08 -0.24
CA MET A 105 6.31 1.31 -0.04
C MET A 105 5.69 1.85 -1.33
N ALA A 106 4.44 2.32 -1.26
CA ALA A 106 3.72 2.93 -2.38
C ALA A 106 3.45 4.42 -2.12
N GLY A 107 3.04 5.16 -3.16
CA GLY A 107 2.68 6.58 -3.02
C GLY A 107 1.42 6.80 -2.18
N ASN A 108 1.24 8.01 -1.66
CA ASN A 108 0.11 8.41 -0.80
C ASN A 108 -1.28 8.37 -1.46
N ASN A 109 -1.31 8.26 -2.79
CA ASN A 109 -2.55 8.09 -3.56
C ASN A 109 -3.07 6.64 -3.54
N ILE A 110 -2.39 5.74 -2.83
CA ILE A 110 -2.79 4.36 -2.66
C ILE A 110 -3.51 4.19 -1.32
N PRO A 111 -4.73 3.63 -1.28
CA PRO A 111 -5.43 3.37 -0.01
C PRO A 111 -4.66 2.42 0.90
N THR A 112 -4.82 2.57 2.22
CA THR A 112 -4.19 1.69 3.22
C THR A 112 -4.69 0.24 3.16
N SER A 113 -5.86 0.00 2.54
CA SER A 113 -6.40 -1.33 2.27
C SER A 113 -5.74 -2.04 1.08
N ALA A 114 -4.88 -1.35 0.33
CA ALA A 114 -4.24 -1.93 -0.83
C ALA A 114 -3.32 -3.09 -0.47
N GLN A 115 -3.21 -4.03 -1.38
CA GLN A 115 -2.33 -5.19 -1.30
C GLN A 115 -1.51 -5.29 -2.58
N ALA A 116 -0.41 -6.02 -2.53
CA ALA A 116 0.44 -6.25 -3.69
C ALA A 116 0.58 -7.75 -3.98
N LEU A 117 0.79 -8.05 -5.25
CA LEU A 117 1.08 -9.39 -5.77
C LEU A 117 2.23 -9.30 -6.76
N GLU A 118 3.04 -10.36 -6.85
CA GLU A 118 4.02 -10.51 -7.90
C GLU A 118 3.41 -11.22 -9.11
N VAL A 119 3.65 -10.70 -10.31
CA VAL A 119 3.16 -11.31 -11.56
C VAL A 119 3.85 -12.65 -11.77
N ARG A 120 3.08 -13.74 -11.84
CA ARG A 120 3.59 -15.12 -11.90
C ARG A 120 3.50 -15.80 -13.26
N ASP A 121 2.72 -15.25 -14.19
CA ASP A 121 2.49 -15.86 -15.50
C ASP A 121 2.63 -14.87 -16.67
N LYS A 122 2.55 -15.37 -17.89
CA LYS A 122 2.70 -14.60 -19.13
C LYS A 122 1.38 -14.11 -19.73
N SER A 123 0.26 -14.30 -19.05
CA SER A 123 -1.07 -14.00 -19.60
C SER A 123 -1.29 -12.52 -19.88
N MET A 124 -0.56 -11.67 -19.19
CA MET A 124 -0.68 -10.21 -19.28
C MET A 124 0.51 -9.54 -19.99
N LEU A 125 1.33 -10.35 -20.70
CA LEU A 125 2.36 -9.79 -21.58
C LEU A 125 1.72 -9.00 -22.73
N PRO A 126 2.39 -7.95 -23.26
CA PRO A 126 3.71 -7.45 -22.86
C PRO A 126 3.68 -6.44 -21.72
N THR A 127 2.51 -6.04 -21.23
CA THR A 127 2.39 -4.95 -20.24
C THR A 127 2.93 -5.35 -18.86
N PHE A 128 2.60 -6.57 -18.42
CA PHE A 128 3.02 -7.13 -17.14
C PHE A 128 3.90 -8.34 -17.39
N ALA A 129 5.14 -8.28 -16.94
CA ALA A 129 6.09 -9.36 -17.04
C ALA A 129 6.17 -10.15 -15.73
N ILE A 130 6.63 -11.41 -15.80
CA ILE A 130 6.89 -12.22 -14.60
C ILE A 130 7.92 -11.50 -13.73
N GLY A 131 7.66 -11.42 -12.43
CA GLY A 131 8.48 -10.68 -11.46
C GLY A 131 8.11 -9.20 -11.29
N ASP A 132 7.26 -8.63 -12.17
CA ASP A 132 6.67 -7.32 -11.92
C ASP A 132 5.78 -7.38 -10.67
N GLN A 133 5.71 -6.28 -9.91
CA GLN A 133 4.79 -6.16 -8.78
C GLN A 133 3.58 -5.32 -9.17
N ILE A 134 2.39 -5.81 -8.86
CA ILE A 134 1.15 -5.04 -8.99
C ILE A 134 0.62 -4.67 -7.62
N ILE A 135 0.03 -3.46 -7.51
CA ILE A 135 -0.72 -3.04 -6.33
C ILE A 135 -2.19 -2.98 -6.75
N TYR A 136 -3.04 -3.64 -5.98
CA TYR A 136 -4.47 -3.64 -6.19
C TYR A 136 -5.22 -3.19 -4.94
N VAL A 137 -6.43 -2.66 -5.13
CA VAL A 137 -7.32 -2.24 -4.04
C VAL A 137 -8.45 -3.25 -3.94
N PRO A 138 -8.53 -4.02 -2.84
CA PRO A 138 -9.64 -4.93 -2.58
C PRO A 138 -10.98 -4.18 -2.60
N ASP A 139 -12.05 -4.88 -2.93
CA ASP A 139 -13.44 -4.39 -2.92
C ASP A 139 -13.72 -3.14 -3.77
N LYS A 140 -12.74 -2.68 -4.54
CA LYS A 140 -12.95 -1.61 -5.50
C LYS A 140 -13.71 -2.15 -6.72
N ALA A 141 -14.86 -1.54 -7.04
CA ALA A 141 -15.63 -1.90 -8.22
C ALA A 141 -14.86 -1.56 -9.50
N PRO A 142 -14.68 -2.52 -10.43
CA PRO A 142 -13.96 -2.27 -11.66
C PRO A 142 -14.78 -1.46 -12.67
N ARG A 143 -14.08 -0.69 -13.47
CA ARG A 143 -14.61 -0.02 -14.66
C ARG A 143 -14.19 -0.77 -15.91
N PRO A 144 -14.90 -0.61 -17.04
CA PRO A 144 -14.47 -1.19 -18.31
C PRO A 144 -13.01 -0.82 -18.63
N SER A 145 -12.22 -1.82 -18.99
CA SER A 145 -10.78 -1.75 -19.27
C SER A 145 -9.84 -1.67 -18.07
N ASP A 146 -10.32 -1.67 -16.84
CA ASP A 146 -9.46 -1.84 -15.67
C ASP A 146 -8.79 -3.22 -15.69
N PHE A 147 -7.62 -3.30 -15.06
CA PHE A 147 -7.00 -4.58 -14.73
C PHE A 147 -7.49 -5.01 -13.36
N VAL A 148 -7.87 -6.27 -13.22
CA VAL A 148 -8.44 -6.81 -12.00
C VAL A 148 -7.70 -8.06 -11.54
N VAL A 149 -7.69 -8.23 -10.23
CA VAL A 149 -7.35 -9.49 -9.58
C VAL A 149 -8.66 -10.22 -9.27
N ALA A 150 -8.73 -11.49 -9.60
CA ALA A 150 -9.91 -12.31 -9.42
C ALA A 150 -9.53 -13.76 -9.11
N VAL A 151 -10.49 -14.51 -8.58
CA VAL A 151 -10.45 -15.98 -8.53
C VAL A 151 -11.46 -16.49 -9.58
N ALA A 152 -11.00 -17.28 -10.52
CA ALA A 152 -11.83 -17.86 -11.58
C ALA A 152 -11.71 -19.40 -11.52
N ASP A 153 -12.85 -20.08 -11.31
CA ASP A 153 -12.92 -21.54 -11.17
C ASP A 153 -11.92 -22.10 -10.12
N GLY A 154 -11.70 -21.33 -9.02
CA GLY A 154 -10.77 -21.68 -7.95
C GLY A 154 -9.31 -21.29 -8.21
N GLU A 155 -8.99 -20.67 -9.35
CA GLU A 155 -7.63 -20.24 -9.69
C GLU A 155 -7.49 -18.71 -9.61
N PRO A 156 -6.54 -18.17 -8.84
CA PRO A 156 -6.29 -16.74 -8.81
C PRO A 156 -5.66 -16.26 -10.12
N VAL A 157 -6.22 -15.20 -10.70
CA VAL A 157 -5.81 -14.65 -12.00
C VAL A 157 -5.76 -13.13 -11.97
N MET A 158 -4.96 -12.54 -12.86
CA MET A 158 -5.02 -11.13 -13.22
C MET A 158 -5.42 -10.99 -14.68
N ARG A 159 -6.42 -10.17 -14.98
CA ARG A 159 -6.96 -10.00 -16.36
C ARG A 159 -7.45 -8.56 -16.56
N LYS A 160 -7.70 -8.20 -17.81
CA LYS A 160 -8.41 -6.97 -18.18
C LYS A 160 -9.91 -7.20 -18.09
N TYR A 161 -10.62 -6.33 -17.38
CA TYR A 161 -12.06 -6.38 -17.20
C TYR A 161 -12.77 -5.81 -18.43
N ARG A 162 -13.68 -6.58 -19.03
CA ARG A 162 -14.48 -6.20 -20.19
C ARG A 162 -15.97 -6.44 -19.91
N VAL A 163 -16.76 -5.39 -19.96
CA VAL A 163 -18.22 -5.50 -19.84
C VAL A 163 -18.82 -5.88 -21.19
N ILE A 164 -19.65 -6.91 -21.20
CA ILE A 164 -20.40 -7.38 -22.38
C ILE A 164 -21.84 -6.88 -22.31
N SER A 165 -22.48 -7.02 -21.14
CA SER A 165 -23.82 -6.53 -20.88
C SER A 165 -23.97 -6.15 -19.40
N LYS A 166 -25.17 -5.75 -18.96
CA LYS A 166 -25.42 -5.32 -17.57
C LYS A 166 -24.95 -6.34 -16.53
N ASP A 167 -25.15 -7.63 -16.79
CA ASP A 167 -24.86 -8.72 -15.85
C ASP A 167 -23.77 -9.67 -16.32
N VAL A 168 -23.12 -9.37 -17.45
CA VAL A 168 -22.10 -10.23 -18.07
C VAL A 168 -20.83 -9.46 -18.32
N PHE A 169 -19.74 -9.99 -17.81
CA PHE A 169 -18.40 -9.48 -18.05
C PHE A 169 -17.43 -10.61 -18.43
N GLU A 170 -16.32 -10.21 -18.95
CA GLU A 170 -15.22 -11.11 -19.32
C GLU A 170 -13.92 -10.61 -18.70
N LEU A 171 -13.08 -11.57 -18.38
CA LEU A 171 -11.70 -11.39 -17.96
C LEU A 171 -10.78 -11.77 -19.12
N VAL A 172 -10.24 -10.73 -19.77
CA VAL A 172 -9.49 -10.85 -21.03
C VAL A 172 -8.00 -10.81 -20.75
N PRO A 173 -7.21 -11.80 -21.17
CA PRO A 173 -5.76 -11.72 -21.15
C PRO A 173 -5.25 -10.71 -22.17
N LEU A 174 -4.04 -10.18 -21.98
CA LEU A 174 -3.35 -9.40 -23.02
C LEU A 174 -2.58 -10.30 -23.98
N ASN A 175 -2.15 -11.46 -23.52
CA ASN A 175 -1.53 -12.49 -24.35
C ASN A 175 -2.59 -13.44 -24.89
N SER A 176 -2.73 -13.52 -26.21
CA SER A 176 -3.72 -14.36 -26.92
C SER A 176 -3.52 -15.86 -26.72
N ASP A 177 -2.40 -16.31 -26.21
CA ASP A 177 -2.16 -17.74 -25.89
C ASP A 177 -2.98 -18.23 -24.69
N TYR A 178 -3.59 -17.29 -23.95
CA TYR A 178 -4.42 -17.58 -22.80
C TYR A 178 -5.90 -17.38 -23.10
N PRO A 179 -6.80 -18.17 -22.50
CA PRO A 179 -8.23 -18.04 -22.76
C PRO A 179 -8.83 -16.80 -22.08
N THR A 180 -9.84 -16.24 -22.73
CA THR A 180 -10.77 -15.30 -22.10
C THR A 180 -11.74 -16.07 -21.20
N LEU A 181 -11.97 -15.59 -19.99
CA LEU A 181 -12.91 -16.18 -19.03
C LEU A 181 -14.18 -15.34 -19.00
N SER A 182 -15.35 -15.98 -19.06
CA SER A 182 -16.64 -15.29 -19.06
C SER A 182 -17.41 -15.61 -17.78
N SER A 183 -18.02 -14.58 -17.17
CA SER A 183 -18.87 -14.74 -15.99
C SER A 183 -20.12 -15.59 -16.24
N ASN A 184 -20.45 -15.90 -17.50
CA ASN A 184 -21.53 -16.83 -17.86
C ASN A 184 -21.12 -18.31 -17.78
N THR A 185 -19.82 -18.61 -17.89
CA THR A 185 -19.32 -19.99 -18.01
C THR A 185 -18.34 -20.36 -16.91
N SER A 186 -17.79 -19.39 -16.22
CA SER A 186 -16.81 -19.57 -15.12
C SER A 186 -17.34 -18.97 -13.83
N ALA A 187 -17.05 -19.62 -12.71
CA ALA A 187 -17.27 -19.05 -11.38
C ALA A 187 -16.20 -18.00 -11.12
N ILE A 188 -16.54 -16.72 -11.23
CA ILE A 188 -15.60 -15.61 -11.09
C ILE A 188 -15.93 -14.78 -9.85
N GLU A 189 -14.96 -14.65 -8.94
CA GLU A 189 -14.98 -13.74 -7.81
C GLU A 189 -13.94 -12.62 -8.04
N LEU A 190 -14.41 -11.37 -8.04
CA LEU A 190 -13.52 -10.21 -8.20
C LEU A 190 -12.92 -9.85 -6.85
N CYS A 191 -11.58 -9.92 -6.73
CA CYS A 191 -10.85 -9.61 -5.51
C CYS A 191 -10.46 -8.14 -5.41
N GLY A 192 -10.33 -7.42 -6.55
CA GLY A 192 -10.02 -6.00 -6.55
C GLY A 192 -9.45 -5.48 -7.87
N VAL A 193 -9.18 -4.18 -7.89
CA VAL A 193 -8.72 -3.45 -9.09
C VAL A 193 -7.26 -3.08 -8.94
N VAL A 194 -6.45 -3.39 -9.95
CA VAL A 194 -5.04 -3.00 -10.04
C VAL A 194 -4.95 -1.49 -10.25
N VAL A 195 -4.17 -0.81 -9.42
CA VAL A 195 -4.01 0.63 -9.43
C VAL A 195 -2.60 1.09 -9.72
N GLN A 196 -1.62 0.20 -9.58
CA GLN A 196 -0.21 0.50 -9.86
C GLN A 196 0.52 -0.74 -10.36
N LEU A 197 1.42 -0.53 -11.32
CA LEU A 197 2.43 -1.49 -11.76
C LEU A 197 3.82 -0.98 -11.36
N ARG A 198 4.64 -1.86 -10.81
CA ARG A 198 6.04 -1.60 -10.48
C ARG A 198 6.92 -2.58 -11.26
N LYS A 199 7.87 -2.05 -12.00
CA LYS A 199 8.85 -2.83 -12.76
C LYS A 199 10.21 -2.68 -12.11
N ASN A 200 10.88 -3.80 -11.90
CA ASN A 200 12.29 -3.81 -11.58
C ASN A 200 13.05 -4.00 -12.89
N PHE A 201 14.03 -3.15 -13.14
CA PHE A 201 14.95 -3.28 -14.26
C PHE A 201 16.26 -3.81 -13.67
N ASP A 202 16.65 -5.01 -14.06
CA ASP A 202 17.96 -5.60 -13.72
C ASP A 202 19.05 -4.94 -14.55
#